data_9516865c370844e73d9979d3896d748c
#
_entry.id   9516865c370844e73d9979d3896d748c
#
_cell.length_a   1.000
_cell.length_b   1.000
_cell.length_c   1.000
_cell.angle_alpha   90.00
_cell.angle_beta   90.00
_cell.angle_gamma   90.00
#
_symmetry.space_group_name_H-M   'P 1'
#
loop_
_entity.id
_entity.type
_entity.pdbx_description
1 polymer ?
#
loop_
_entity_poly.entity_id
_entity_poly.type
_entity_poly.pdbx_seq_one_letter_code
_entity_poly.pdbx_strand_id
1 'polypeptide(L)'
;MYKVLLVDDEALIREAISENTRWKELGYELMGTCKNGREAIERLDQEEADLVLTDICMPYVDGMELTRYLYEKHKGVKVIIISGYDDFEYAKTAVKYQVMDYILKPITAKELAQTLTRVKEKLDEERFQRSDMKRIRGAYMSNLPILRGRFLNSLLMGNVGAQEIQEKLKDY
;
A
#
# COMPACT_ATOMS: atom_id res chain seq x y z
N MET A 1 -13.79 -0.01 3.41
CA MET A 1 -13.26 1.37 3.44
C MET A 1 -11.78 1.27 3.72
N TYR A 2 -10.99 2.20 3.20
CA TYR A 2 -9.55 2.27 3.46
C TYR A 2 -9.27 3.14 4.68
N LYS A 3 -8.38 2.68 5.56
CA LYS A 3 -8.00 3.40 6.77
C LYS A 3 -6.94 4.44 6.47
N VAL A 4 -7.17 5.69 6.90
CA VAL A 4 -6.27 6.83 6.65
C VAL A 4 -5.77 7.41 7.96
N LEU A 5 -4.46 7.66 8.05
CA LEU A 5 -3.83 8.43 9.12
C LEU A 5 -3.38 9.78 8.56
N LEU A 6 -3.71 10.87 9.25
CA LEU A 6 -3.26 12.22 8.90
C LEU A 6 -2.17 12.68 9.86
N VAL A 7 -1.05 13.14 9.32
CA VAL A 7 0.13 13.57 10.09
C VAL A 7 0.56 14.96 9.64
N ASP A 8 0.49 15.93 10.53
CA ASP A 8 0.88 17.33 10.28
C ASP A 8 1.13 17.99 11.64
N ASP A 9 2.14 18.81 11.80
CA ASP A 9 2.42 19.45 13.10
C ASP A 9 1.51 20.67 13.37
N GLU A 10 0.92 21.25 12.30
CA GLU A 10 0.00 22.37 12.39
C GLU A 10 -1.43 21.90 12.77
N ALA A 11 -1.85 22.19 14.01
CA ALA A 11 -3.16 21.78 14.51
C ALA A 11 -4.32 22.24 13.67
N LEU A 12 -4.27 23.49 13.18
CA LEU A 12 -5.33 24.08 12.33
C LEU A 12 -5.48 23.35 10.99
N ILE A 13 -4.36 22.92 10.39
CA ILE A 13 -4.37 22.16 9.13
C ILE A 13 -4.96 20.78 9.37
N ARG A 14 -4.54 20.08 10.44
CA ARG A 14 -5.11 18.78 10.80
C ARG A 14 -6.61 18.85 11.01
N GLU A 15 -7.08 19.84 11.75
CA GLU A 15 -8.51 20.06 12.02
C GLU A 15 -9.26 20.35 10.72
N ALA A 16 -8.76 21.30 9.92
CA ALA A 16 -9.36 21.67 8.65
C ALA A 16 -9.50 20.49 7.68
N ILE A 17 -8.46 19.67 7.53
CA ILE A 17 -8.48 18.48 6.67
C ILE A 17 -9.41 17.42 7.24
N SER A 18 -9.37 17.19 8.56
CA SER A 18 -10.18 16.16 9.22
C SER A 18 -11.68 16.42 9.10
N GLU A 19 -12.09 17.67 9.30
CA GLU A 19 -13.50 18.06 9.35
C GLU A 19 -14.10 18.35 7.98
N ASN A 20 -13.32 18.95 7.07
CA ASN A 20 -13.85 19.38 5.77
C ASN A 20 -13.73 18.28 4.69
N THR A 21 -13.06 17.16 4.95
CA THR A 21 -12.96 16.05 4.01
C THR A 21 -14.08 15.05 4.24
N ARG A 22 -14.83 14.76 3.19
CA ARG A 22 -15.92 13.78 3.23
C ARG A 22 -15.38 12.34 3.10
N TRP A 23 -14.62 11.91 4.09
CA TRP A 23 -13.89 10.64 4.10
C TRP A 23 -14.73 9.45 3.65
N LYS A 24 -15.92 9.28 4.26
CA LYS A 24 -16.82 8.14 3.98
C LYS A 24 -17.33 8.14 2.55
N GLU A 25 -17.66 9.29 1.99
CA GLU A 25 -18.13 9.43 0.60
C GLU A 25 -17.02 9.07 -0.40
N LEU A 26 -15.76 9.37 -0.04
CA LEU A 26 -14.57 9.02 -0.83
C LEU A 26 -14.12 7.55 -0.62
N GLY A 27 -14.75 6.81 0.28
CA GLY A 27 -14.43 5.40 0.56
C GLY A 27 -13.33 5.19 1.59
N TYR A 28 -13.05 6.21 2.40
CA TYR A 28 -12.04 6.20 3.45
C TYR A 28 -12.63 6.31 4.85
N GLU A 29 -11.84 5.89 5.83
CA GLU A 29 -12.10 6.06 7.26
C GLU A 29 -10.87 6.73 7.89
N LEU A 30 -11.04 7.93 8.42
CA LEU A 30 -9.98 8.61 9.15
C LEU A 30 -9.79 7.94 10.52
N MET A 31 -8.66 7.25 10.72
CA MET A 31 -8.31 6.59 11.99
C MET A 31 -8.01 7.62 13.10
N GLY A 32 -7.54 8.79 12.69
CA GLY A 32 -7.16 9.88 13.56
C GLY A 32 -6.02 10.71 12.99
N THR A 33 -5.46 11.57 13.84
CA THR A 33 -4.39 12.49 13.45
C THR A 33 -3.18 12.34 14.37
N CYS A 34 -1.98 12.61 13.87
CA CYS A 34 -0.73 12.68 14.62
C CYS A 34 -0.05 14.03 14.35
N LYS A 35 0.72 14.52 15.31
CA LYS A 35 1.38 15.83 15.23
C LYS A 35 2.83 15.75 14.76
N ASN A 36 3.37 14.56 14.56
CA ASN A 36 4.73 14.32 14.05
C ASN A 36 4.88 12.87 13.62
N GLY A 37 5.96 12.58 12.89
CA GLY A 37 6.24 11.23 12.40
C GLY A 37 6.49 10.19 13.48
N ARG A 38 7.01 10.58 14.66
CA ARG A 38 7.22 9.63 15.78
C ARG A 38 5.90 9.09 16.30
N GLU A 39 4.94 9.97 16.56
CA GLU A 39 3.60 9.58 17.00
C GLU A 39 2.89 8.71 15.94
N ALA A 40 3.10 9.03 14.66
CA ALA A 40 2.58 8.24 13.56
C ALA A 40 3.18 6.83 13.53
N ILE A 41 4.48 6.67 13.72
CA ILE A 41 5.17 5.37 13.79
C ILE A 41 4.62 4.53 14.95
N GLU A 42 4.58 5.10 16.15
CA GLU A 42 4.08 4.41 17.36
C GLU A 42 2.65 3.90 17.16
N ARG A 43 1.82 4.67 16.47
CA ARG A 43 0.45 4.29 16.17
C ARG A 43 0.36 3.22 15.07
N LEU A 44 1.13 3.34 14.01
CA LEU A 44 1.13 2.40 12.88
C LEU A 44 1.74 1.04 13.25
N ASP A 45 2.57 0.98 14.28
CA ASP A 45 3.06 -0.29 14.85
C ASP A 45 1.96 -1.05 15.62
N GLN A 46 0.89 -0.37 16.04
CA GLN A 46 -0.23 -0.96 16.77
C GLN A 46 -1.48 -1.17 15.90
N GLU A 47 -1.71 -0.31 14.93
CA GLU A 47 -2.89 -0.30 14.06
C GLU A 47 -2.48 -0.22 12.59
N GLU A 48 -3.07 -1.07 11.74
CA GLU A 48 -2.83 -1.04 10.30
C GLU A 48 -3.58 0.12 9.64
N ALA A 49 -2.87 0.89 8.82
CA ALA A 49 -3.43 1.87 7.89
C ALA A 49 -3.22 1.44 6.45
N ASP A 50 -4.09 1.88 5.55
CA ASP A 50 -3.93 1.69 4.11
C ASP A 50 -3.24 2.90 3.47
N LEU A 51 -3.45 4.10 4.05
CA LEU A 51 -2.96 5.37 3.53
C LEU A 51 -2.49 6.28 4.67
N VAL A 52 -1.37 6.95 4.46
CA VAL A 52 -0.87 8.03 5.33
C VAL A 52 -0.80 9.31 4.51
N LEU A 53 -1.44 10.37 5.01
CA LEU A 53 -1.23 11.74 4.55
C LEU A 53 -0.26 12.40 5.50
N THR A 54 0.86 12.90 5.03
CA THR A 54 1.88 13.50 5.90
C THR A 54 2.40 14.81 5.37
N ASP A 55 2.57 15.78 6.28
CA ASP A 55 3.43 16.93 5.99
C ASP A 55 4.91 16.49 5.95
N ILE A 56 5.75 17.27 5.30
CA ILE A 56 7.21 17.05 5.28
C ILE A 56 7.85 17.62 6.52
N CYS A 57 7.61 18.89 6.79
CA CYS A 57 8.34 19.65 7.79
C CYS A 57 7.72 19.51 9.18
N MET A 58 8.08 18.45 9.89
CA MET A 58 7.58 18.18 11.24
C MET A 58 8.74 18.00 12.23
N PRO A 59 8.54 18.29 13.53
CA PRO A 59 9.55 18.06 14.55
C PRO A 59 9.74 16.55 14.82
N TYR A 60 10.96 16.19 15.31
CA TYR A 60 11.43 14.87 15.71
C TYR A 60 11.65 13.89 14.56
N VAL A 61 10.62 13.47 13.89
CA VAL A 61 10.64 12.63 12.69
C VAL A 61 9.84 13.36 11.62
N ASP A 62 10.53 13.75 10.57
CA ASP A 62 9.92 14.45 9.45
C ASP A 62 9.12 13.50 8.53
N GLY A 63 8.36 14.06 7.59
CA GLY A 63 7.52 13.28 6.69
C GLY A 63 8.32 12.38 5.74
N MET A 64 9.56 12.74 5.42
CA MET A 64 10.42 11.92 4.56
C MET A 64 11.01 10.74 5.30
N GLU A 65 11.41 10.94 6.56
CA GLU A 65 11.85 9.87 7.45
C GLU A 65 10.71 8.89 7.75
N LEU A 66 9.49 9.41 8.00
CA LEU A 66 8.28 8.61 8.13
C LEU A 66 8.01 7.80 6.86
N THR A 67 8.07 8.43 5.69
CA THR A 67 7.86 7.77 4.40
C THR A 67 8.88 6.64 4.17
N ARG A 68 10.15 6.87 4.48
CA ARG A 68 11.19 5.85 4.42
C ARG A 68 10.90 4.67 5.35
N TYR A 69 10.53 4.96 6.60
CA TYR A 69 10.15 3.94 7.58
C TYR A 69 9.00 3.06 7.09
N LEU A 70 7.95 3.68 6.56
CA LEU A 70 6.79 2.98 6.01
C LEU A 70 7.16 2.10 4.81
N TYR A 71 7.97 2.62 3.90
CA TYR A 71 8.46 1.86 2.75
C TYR A 71 9.25 0.60 3.16
N GLU A 72 10.06 0.68 4.21
CA GLU A 72 10.89 -0.42 4.69
C GLU A 72 10.10 -1.44 5.54
N LYS A 73 9.23 -0.98 6.42
CA LYS A 73 8.56 -1.80 7.44
C LYS A 73 7.10 -2.12 7.15
N HIS A 74 6.37 -1.22 6.50
CA HIS A 74 4.92 -1.32 6.26
C HIS A 74 4.60 -1.30 4.76
N LYS A 75 5.12 -2.25 3.99
CA LYS A 75 5.06 -2.31 2.51
C LYS A 75 3.65 -2.22 1.88
N GLY A 76 2.60 -2.33 2.68
CA GLY A 76 1.20 -2.21 2.21
C GLY A 76 0.65 -0.81 2.30
N VAL A 77 1.25 0.05 3.13
CA VAL A 77 0.80 1.41 3.40
C VAL A 77 1.23 2.33 2.26
N LYS A 78 0.28 3.09 1.74
CA LYS A 78 0.56 4.13 0.74
C LYS A 78 0.76 5.47 1.44
N VAL A 79 1.55 6.35 0.81
CA VAL A 79 1.85 7.67 1.36
C VAL A 79 1.46 8.74 0.34
N ILE A 80 0.79 9.78 0.80
CA ILE A 80 0.61 11.06 0.11
C ILE A 80 1.36 12.10 0.93
N ILE A 81 2.20 12.87 0.28
CA ILE A 81 2.91 13.99 0.90
C ILE A 81 2.12 15.27 0.67
N ILE A 82 2.02 16.07 1.71
CA ILE A 82 1.43 17.40 1.69
C ILE A 82 2.55 18.37 2.10
N SER A 83 2.91 19.34 1.28
CA SER A 83 4.04 20.22 1.56
C SER A 83 3.79 21.67 1.17
N GLY A 84 4.29 22.58 1.97
CA GLY A 84 4.37 24.01 1.64
C GLY A 84 5.57 24.38 0.75
N TYR A 85 6.44 23.43 0.47
CA TYR A 85 7.68 23.65 -0.28
C TYR A 85 7.64 22.89 -1.61
N ASP A 86 7.91 23.60 -2.68
CA ASP A 86 8.17 23.03 -4.01
C ASP A 86 9.67 22.76 -4.13
N ASP A 87 10.17 21.78 -3.34
CA ASP A 87 11.58 21.42 -3.34
C ASP A 87 11.80 20.15 -4.16
N PHE A 88 12.62 20.28 -5.18
CA PHE A 88 12.97 19.19 -6.10
C PHE A 88 13.58 17.97 -5.39
N GLU A 89 14.36 18.17 -4.32
CA GLU A 89 14.97 17.06 -3.58
C GLU A 89 13.92 16.23 -2.82
N TYR A 90 12.86 16.85 -2.31
CA TYR A 90 11.75 16.13 -1.72
C TYR A 90 10.97 15.32 -2.76
N ALA A 91 10.70 15.92 -3.92
CA ALA A 91 10.02 15.21 -5.01
C ALA A 91 10.84 13.99 -5.50
N LYS A 92 12.15 14.13 -5.66
CA LYS A 92 13.05 13.02 -6.02
C LYS A 92 13.05 11.89 -4.99
N THR A 93 13.05 12.25 -3.71
CA THR A 93 13.02 11.28 -2.62
C THR A 93 11.65 10.60 -2.51
N ALA A 94 10.56 11.33 -2.78
CA ALA A 94 9.21 10.79 -2.86
C ALA A 94 9.08 9.71 -3.94
N VAL A 95 9.68 9.92 -5.12
CA VAL A 95 9.73 8.91 -6.18
C VAL A 95 10.49 7.65 -5.73
N LYS A 96 11.63 7.82 -5.06
CA LYS A 96 12.44 6.70 -4.55
C LYS A 96 11.65 5.79 -3.60
N TYR A 97 10.82 6.37 -2.73
CA TYR A 97 10.01 5.63 -1.75
C TYR A 97 8.58 5.35 -2.23
N GLN A 98 8.33 5.49 -3.55
CA GLN A 98 7.05 5.15 -4.18
C GLN A 98 5.84 5.86 -3.55
N VAL A 99 6.03 7.14 -3.19
CA VAL A 99 4.93 7.99 -2.74
C VAL A 99 3.85 8.06 -3.82
N MET A 100 2.61 7.93 -3.43
CA MET A 100 1.48 7.84 -4.36
C MET A 100 1.16 9.18 -5.02
N ASP A 101 1.30 10.26 -4.25
CA ASP A 101 1.04 11.61 -4.74
C ASP A 101 1.73 12.65 -3.85
N TYR A 102 1.89 13.86 -4.40
CA TYR A 102 2.51 15.00 -3.74
C TYR A 102 1.59 16.21 -3.94
N ILE A 103 1.09 16.80 -2.86
CA ILE A 103 0.16 17.93 -2.87
C ILE A 103 0.86 19.16 -2.30
N LEU A 104 0.79 20.28 -3.02
CA LEU A 104 1.32 21.55 -2.53
C LEU A 104 0.28 22.30 -1.67
N LYS A 105 0.72 22.86 -0.55
CA LYS A 105 -0.07 23.81 0.25
C LYS A 105 -0.10 25.17 -0.46
N PRO A 106 -1.22 25.92 -0.48
CA PRO A 106 -2.47 25.65 0.24
C PRO A 106 -3.35 24.62 -0.47
N ILE A 107 -3.86 23.65 0.30
CA ILE A 107 -4.68 22.55 -0.23
C ILE A 107 -6.14 23.00 -0.31
N THR A 108 -6.77 22.77 -1.44
CA THR A 108 -8.22 22.91 -1.57
C THR A 108 -8.93 21.59 -1.29
N ALA A 109 -10.14 21.63 -0.73
CA ALA A 109 -10.95 20.44 -0.50
C ALA A 109 -11.20 19.65 -1.81
N LYS A 110 -11.32 20.36 -2.93
CA LYS A 110 -11.49 19.76 -4.26
C LYS A 110 -10.26 18.98 -4.70
N GLU A 111 -9.07 19.55 -4.54
CA GLU A 111 -7.79 18.93 -4.93
C GLU A 111 -7.51 17.68 -4.08
N LEU A 112 -7.70 17.78 -2.76
CA LEU A 112 -7.57 16.64 -1.87
C LEU A 112 -8.55 15.51 -2.24
N ALA A 113 -9.83 15.84 -2.51
CA ALA A 113 -10.82 14.86 -2.93
C ALA A 113 -10.45 14.17 -4.25
N GLN A 114 -9.95 14.92 -5.24
CA GLN A 114 -9.49 14.37 -6.52
C GLN A 114 -8.29 13.42 -6.33
N THR A 115 -7.33 13.82 -5.51
CA THR A 115 -6.16 12.97 -5.20
C THR A 115 -6.58 11.69 -4.47
N LEU A 116 -7.43 11.80 -3.46
CA LEU A 116 -7.94 10.63 -2.73
C LEU A 116 -8.73 9.68 -3.67
N THR A 117 -9.53 10.21 -4.59
CA THR A 117 -10.24 9.38 -5.58
C THR A 117 -9.26 8.61 -6.46
N ARG A 118 -8.25 9.27 -7.01
CA ARG A 118 -7.20 8.65 -7.83
C ARG A 118 -6.39 7.59 -7.09
N VAL A 119 -6.05 7.86 -5.82
CA VAL A 119 -5.33 6.90 -4.97
C VAL A 119 -6.21 5.70 -4.64
N LYS A 120 -7.52 5.92 -4.39
CA LYS A 120 -8.46 4.83 -4.16
C LYS A 120 -8.56 3.88 -5.35
N GLU A 121 -8.63 4.40 -6.57
CA GLU A 121 -8.65 3.57 -7.80
C GLU A 121 -7.43 2.63 -7.85
N LYS A 122 -6.24 3.16 -7.55
CA LYS A 122 -5.01 2.35 -7.50
C LYS A 122 -5.03 1.31 -6.36
N LEU A 123 -5.53 1.66 -5.18
CA LEU A 123 -5.68 0.72 -4.07
C LEU A 123 -6.67 -0.40 -4.40
N ASP A 124 -7.80 -0.07 -5.05
CA ASP A 124 -8.80 -1.03 -5.49
C ASP A 124 -8.20 -1.99 -6.53
N GLU A 125 -7.43 -1.48 -7.49
CA GLU A 125 -6.75 -2.27 -8.52
C GLU A 125 -5.71 -3.24 -7.92
N GLU A 126 -4.84 -2.75 -7.01
CA GLU A 126 -3.88 -3.60 -6.31
C GLU A 126 -4.57 -4.69 -5.46
N ARG A 127 -5.67 -4.34 -4.80
CA ARG A 127 -6.45 -5.28 -3.99
C ARG A 127 -7.08 -6.37 -4.87
N PHE A 128 -7.60 -5.99 -6.02
CA PHE A 128 -8.16 -6.92 -7.01
C PHE A 128 -7.08 -7.89 -7.50
N GLN A 129 -5.93 -7.38 -7.95
CA GLN A 129 -4.79 -8.19 -8.40
C GLN A 129 -4.31 -9.17 -7.33
N ARG A 130 -4.18 -8.72 -6.07
CA ARG A 130 -3.80 -9.60 -4.95
C ARG A 130 -4.83 -10.70 -4.69
N SER A 131 -6.11 -10.37 -4.83
CA SER A 131 -7.22 -11.34 -4.66
C SER A 131 -7.18 -12.42 -5.75
N ASP A 132 -7.02 -12.01 -7.01
CA ASP A 132 -6.93 -12.94 -8.14
C ASP A 132 -5.70 -13.85 -8.05
N MET A 133 -4.54 -13.31 -7.69
CA MET A 133 -3.34 -14.12 -7.46
C MET A 133 -3.52 -15.14 -6.33
N LYS A 134 -4.18 -14.76 -5.23
CA LYS A 134 -4.51 -15.71 -4.14
C LYS A 134 -5.45 -16.80 -4.62
N ARG A 135 -6.46 -16.46 -5.43
CA ARG A 135 -7.42 -17.43 -5.99
C ARG A 135 -6.74 -18.40 -6.93
N ILE A 136 -5.92 -17.90 -7.87
CA ILE A 136 -5.15 -18.73 -8.81
C ILE A 136 -4.21 -19.67 -8.05
N ARG A 137 -3.46 -19.16 -7.08
CA ARG A 137 -2.56 -19.96 -6.26
C ARG A 137 -3.30 -21.02 -5.46
N GLY A 138 -4.46 -20.69 -4.88
CA GLY A 138 -5.31 -21.64 -4.18
C GLY A 138 -5.81 -22.77 -5.08
N ALA A 139 -6.30 -22.43 -6.27
CA ALA A 139 -6.75 -23.41 -7.28
C ALA A 139 -5.59 -24.31 -7.76
N TYR A 140 -4.41 -23.74 -7.95
CA TYR A 140 -3.20 -24.53 -8.31
C TYR A 140 -2.83 -25.50 -7.20
N MET A 141 -2.74 -25.03 -5.95
CA MET A 141 -2.38 -25.86 -4.80
C MET A 141 -3.40 -26.99 -4.54
N SER A 142 -4.69 -26.75 -4.72
CA SER A 142 -5.72 -27.78 -4.54
C SER A 142 -5.68 -28.85 -5.65
N ASN A 143 -5.23 -28.52 -6.85
CA ASN A 143 -5.10 -29.47 -7.97
C ASN A 143 -3.74 -30.21 -7.98
N LEU A 144 -2.74 -29.71 -7.26
CA LEU A 144 -1.40 -30.31 -7.21
C LEU A 144 -1.41 -31.80 -6.81
N PRO A 145 -2.16 -32.26 -5.78
CA PRO A 145 -2.20 -33.68 -5.41
C PRO A 145 -2.78 -34.56 -6.52
N ILE A 146 -3.80 -34.05 -7.25
CA ILE A 146 -4.41 -34.78 -8.36
C ILE A 146 -3.43 -34.91 -9.53
N LEU A 147 -2.72 -33.84 -9.86
CA LEU A 147 -1.69 -33.85 -10.91
C LEU A 147 -0.52 -34.77 -10.53
N ARG A 148 -0.08 -34.76 -9.29
CA ARG A 148 0.93 -35.69 -8.76
C ARG A 148 0.48 -37.15 -8.84
N GLY A 149 -0.74 -37.45 -8.42
CA GLY A 149 -1.31 -38.78 -8.49
C GLY A 149 -1.43 -39.29 -9.93
N ARG A 150 -1.85 -38.46 -10.87
CA ARG A 150 -1.90 -38.84 -12.30
C ARG A 150 -0.50 -39.06 -12.87
N PHE A 151 0.46 -38.23 -12.53
CA PHE A 151 1.85 -38.41 -12.97
C PHE A 151 2.48 -39.70 -12.41
N LEU A 152 2.32 -39.98 -11.12
CA LEU A 152 2.78 -41.23 -10.50
C LEU A 152 2.13 -42.45 -11.14
N ASN A 153 0.84 -42.45 -11.40
CA ASN A 153 0.15 -43.53 -12.09
C ASN A 153 0.68 -43.73 -13.52
N SER A 154 0.93 -42.65 -14.27
CA SER A 154 1.50 -42.74 -15.62
C SER A 154 2.93 -43.29 -15.62
N LEU A 155 3.73 -42.97 -14.60
CA LEU A 155 5.05 -43.57 -14.37
C LEU A 155 4.96 -45.10 -14.12
N LEU A 156 4.05 -45.50 -13.24
CA LEU A 156 3.85 -46.94 -12.91
C LEU A 156 3.35 -47.76 -14.09
N MET A 157 2.56 -47.14 -14.98
CA MET A 157 2.05 -47.76 -16.20
C MET A 157 3.06 -47.79 -17.37
N GLY A 158 4.26 -47.19 -17.18
CA GLY A 158 5.30 -47.14 -18.21
C GLY A 158 4.99 -46.19 -19.39
N ASN A 159 4.02 -45.30 -19.24
CA ASN A 159 3.53 -44.42 -20.31
C ASN A 159 4.26 -43.07 -20.40
N VAL A 160 5.37 -42.88 -19.69
CA VAL A 160 6.11 -41.61 -19.65
C VAL A 160 7.54 -41.84 -20.10
N GLY A 161 7.97 -41.07 -21.11
CA GLY A 161 9.33 -41.13 -21.61
C GLY A 161 10.35 -40.48 -20.67
N ALA A 162 11.61 -40.91 -20.70
CA ALA A 162 12.67 -40.43 -19.82
C ALA A 162 12.88 -38.89 -19.87
N GLN A 163 12.66 -38.25 -21.00
CA GLN A 163 12.75 -36.79 -21.13
C GLN A 163 11.61 -36.05 -20.40
N GLU A 164 10.39 -36.54 -20.48
CA GLU A 164 9.24 -35.96 -19.79
C GLU A 164 9.34 -36.11 -18.27
N ILE A 165 9.98 -37.16 -17.79
CA ILE A 165 10.29 -37.38 -16.37
C ILE A 165 11.25 -36.30 -15.86
N GLN A 166 12.31 -35.99 -16.62
CA GLN A 166 13.30 -34.96 -16.22
C GLN A 166 12.71 -33.52 -16.21
N GLU A 167 11.83 -33.20 -17.16
CA GLU A 167 11.16 -31.89 -17.17
C GLU A 167 10.20 -31.73 -15.98
N LYS A 168 9.35 -32.71 -15.73
CA LYS A 168 8.36 -32.65 -14.64
C LYS A 168 8.95 -32.76 -13.23
N LEU A 169 10.11 -33.36 -13.07
CA LEU A 169 10.82 -33.40 -11.78
C LEU A 169 11.39 -32.04 -11.35
N LYS A 170 11.53 -31.08 -12.25
CA LYS A 170 11.94 -29.70 -11.93
C LYS A 170 10.83 -28.84 -11.36
N ASP A 171 9.56 -29.23 -11.60
CA ASP A 171 8.36 -28.49 -11.18
C ASP A 171 7.79 -29.00 -9.84
N TYR A 172 8.38 -30.02 -9.25
CA TYR A 172 7.98 -30.63 -7.99
C TYR A 172 9.07 -30.54 -6.91
#